data_30a756b87520c05d39f87ef225270397
#
_entry.id   30a756b87520c05d39f87ef225270397
#
_cell.length_a   1.000
_cell.length_b   1.000
_cell.length_c   1.000
_cell.angle_alpha   90.00
_cell.angle_beta   90.00
_cell.angle_gamma   90.00
#
_symmetry.space_group_name_H-M   'P 1'
#
loop_
_entity.id
_entity.type
_entity.pdbx_description
1 polymer ?
#
loop_
_entity_poly.entity_id
_entity_poly.type
_entity_poly.pdbx_seq_one_letter_code
_entity_poly.pdbx_strand_id
1 'polypeptide(L)'
;MPSQNKKFEITLHYPDETPAGKVEYIDGISRVFNEKGEFLFEVEGIFPPRPRTSSMEWIDKVLEKGLKDGRKRFILYVASRYLLNVKGLTEEETVERLKEFYYKGGGRVYDTWLRSVVRGVKTKGLRPPSLRTLELKDKELYLEIKKVLEENS
;
A
#
# COMPACT_ATOMS: atom_id res chain seq x y z
N MET A 1 -9.74 36.85 -1.40
CA MET A 1 -9.40 36.10 -1.25
C MET A 1 -9.77 35.05 -1.73
N PRO A 2 -9.29 34.70 -2.37
CA PRO A 2 -9.79 33.61 -2.91
C PRO A 2 -10.16 32.75 -1.90
N SER A 3 -11.21 32.24 -2.09
CA SER A 3 -11.68 31.45 -1.18
C SER A 3 -10.85 30.29 -1.04
N GLN A 4 -10.32 30.20 0.06
CA GLN A 4 -9.68 29.06 0.42
C GLN A 4 -10.64 28.05 0.88
N ASN A 5 -11.92 28.36 0.91
CA ASN A 5 -12.94 27.44 1.35
C ASN A 5 -13.36 26.60 0.17
N LYS A 6 -12.66 25.50 -0.06
CA LYS A 6 -13.11 24.58 -1.08
C LYS A 6 -14.26 23.79 -0.49
N LYS A 7 -15.44 24.02 -1.06
CA LYS A 7 -16.60 23.23 -0.73
C LYS A 7 -16.78 22.20 -1.84
N PHE A 8 -16.89 20.93 -1.50
CA PHE A 8 -17.27 19.93 -2.46
C PHE A 8 -18.20 18.92 -1.81
N GLU A 9 -19.00 18.27 -2.63
CA GLU A 9 -19.96 17.27 -2.18
C GLU A 9 -19.64 15.92 -2.78
N ILE A 10 -19.83 14.88 -2.00
CA ILE A 10 -19.66 13.51 -2.43
C ILE A 10 -20.97 12.79 -2.14
N THR A 11 -21.54 12.14 -3.15
CA THR A 11 -22.76 11.35 -2.94
C THR A 11 -22.35 9.95 -2.50
N LEU A 12 -22.94 9.48 -1.41
CA LEU A 12 -22.71 8.13 -0.92
C LEU A 12 -23.74 7.19 -1.52
N HIS A 13 -23.33 5.99 -1.84
CA HIS A 13 -24.20 4.98 -2.44
C HIS A 13 -24.13 3.67 -1.69
N TYR A 14 -25.25 2.95 -1.66
CA TYR A 14 -25.25 1.57 -1.19
C TYR A 14 -24.59 0.68 -2.25
N PRO A 15 -24.23 -0.57 -1.91
CA PRO A 15 -23.63 -1.47 -2.90
C PRO A 15 -24.49 -1.70 -4.15
N ASP A 16 -25.82 -1.50 -4.06
CA ASP A 16 -26.72 -1.61 -5.21
C ASP A 16 -26.82 -0.32 -6.03
N GLU A 17 -25.94 0.65 -5.73
CA GLU A 17 -25.87 1.94 -6.40
C GLU A 17 -26.99 2.93 -6.07
N THR A 18 -27.91 2.59 -5.18
CA THR A 18 -28.93 3.55 -4.75
C THR A 18 -28.31 4.60 -3.82
N PRO A 19 -28.78 5.86 -3.88
CA PRO A 19 -28.22 6.92 -3.03
C PRO A 19 -28.45 6.62 -1.55
N ALA A 20 -27.39 6.72 -0.76
CA ALA A 20 -27.44 6.50 0.69
C ALA A 20 -27.36 7.80 1.48
N GLY A 21 -26.92 8.89 0.81
CA GLY A 21 -26.74 10.17 1.48
C GLY A 21 -25.65 10.97 0.78
N LYS A 22 -25.19 12.02 1.44
CA LYS A 22 -24.13 12.87 0.89
C LYS A 22 -23.21 13.38 1.97
N VAL A 23 -22.01 13.77 1.58
CA VAL A 23 -21.03 14.40 2.46
C VAL A 23 -20.70 15.77 1.88
N GLU A 24 -20.79 16.81 2.68
CA GLU A 24 -20.34 18.13 2.31
C GLU A 24 -19.02 18.42 3.03
N TYR A 25 -17.99 18.75 2.27
CA TYR A 25 -16.68 19.07 2.84
C TYR A 25 -16.46 20.59 2.78
N ILE A 26 -16.34 21.21 3.95
CA ILE A 26 -16.15 22.66 4.06
C ILE A 26 -15.15 22.93 5.17
N ASP A 27 -14.09 23.69 4.85
CA ASP A 27 -13.10 24.12 5.85
C ASP A 27 -12.47 23.00 6.68
N GLY A 28 -12.22 21.86 6.07
CA GLY A 28 -11.58 20.73 6.75
C GLY A 28 -12.53 19.88 7.57
N ILE A 29 -13.84 20.14 7.45
CA ILE A 29 -14.85 19.37 8.17
C ILE A 29 -15.80 18.72 7.18
N SER A 30 -16.06 17.43 7.37
CA SER A 30 -17.03 16.69 6.57
C SER A 30 -18.34 16.57 7.35
N ARG A 31 -19.43 17.03 6.74
CA ARG A 31 -20.77 16.90 7.30
C ARG A 31 -21.53 15.84 6.52
N VAL A 32 -22.04 14.86 7.23
CA VAL A 32 -22.71 13.72 6.63
C VAL A 32 -24.22 13.85 6.76
N PHE A 33 -24.92 13.67 5.65
CA PHE A 33 -26.38 13.75 5.59
C PHE A 33 -26.95 12.44 5.06
N ASN A 34 -28.17 12.12 5.47
CA ASN A 34 -28.84 10.95 4.95
C ASN A 34 -29.47 11.22 3.59
N GLU A 35 -30.14 10.24 3.01
CA GLU A 35 -30.76 10.36 1.69
C GLU A 35 -31.88 11.39 1.64
N LYS A 36 -32.44 11.78 2.79
CA LYS A 36 -33.47 12.80 2.88
C LYS A 36 -32.91 14.20 3.10
N GLY A 37 -31.57 14.31 3.18
CA GLY A 37 -30.92 15.59 3.43
C GLY A 37 -30.82 15.97 4.89
N GLU A 38 -31.13 15.05 5.80
CA GLU A 38 -31.06 15.32 7.23
C GLU A 38 -29.62 15.13 7.72
N PHE A 39 -29.16 16.07 8.54
CA PHE A 39 -27.81 16.04 9.11
C PHE A 39 -27.68 14.84 10.09
N LEU A 40 -26.62 14.05 9.93
CA LEU A 40 -26.36 12.90 10.79
C LEU A 40 -25.23 13.18 11.78
N PHE A 41 -24.06 13.57 11.29
CA PHE A 41 -22.91 13.87 12.13
C PHE A 41 -21.85 14.61 11.32
N GLU A 42 -20.83 15.14 12.02
CA GLU A 42 -19.70 15.75 11.33
C GLU A 42 -18.40 15.21 11.92
N VAL A 43 -17.36 15.17 11.09
CA VAL A 43 -16.03 14.70 11.50
C VAL A 43 -14.98 15.61 10.89
N GLU A 44 -13.83 15.71 11.56
CA GLU A 44 -12.71 16.45 11.01
C GLU A 44 -12.06 15.61 9.93
N GLY A 45 -11.62 16.25 8.85
CA GLY A 45 -10.98 15.60 7.73
C GLY A 45 -11.95 15.13 6.68
N ILE A 46 -11.48 14.28 5.77
CA ILE A 46 -12.28 13.79 4.66
C ILE A 46 -13.02 12.52 5.08
N PHE A 47 -14.31 12.47 4.77
CA PHE A 47 -15.16 11.30 5.03
C PHE A 47 -15.80 10.87 3.71
N PRO A 48 -15.84 9.59 3.39
CA PRO A 48 -15.22 8.49 4.14
C PRO A 48 -13.69 8.55 4.07
N PRO A 49 -12.99 8.03 5.09
CA PRO A 49 -11.54 8.04 5.05
C PRO A 49 -11.08 7.27 3.82
N ARG A 50 -10.02 7.76 3.17
CA ARG A 50 -9.51 7.07 2.00
C ARG A 50 -9.09 5.66 2.37
N PRO A 51 -9.48 4.65 1.56
CA PRO A 51 -9.02 3.29 1.82
C PRO A 51 -7.50 3.29 1.80
N ARG A 52 -6.89 2.58 2.72
CA ARG A 52 -5.43 2.53 2.81
C ARG A 52 -4.80 1.63 1.76
N THR A 53 -5.45 1.45 0.62
CA THR A 53 -4.89 0.68 -0.49
C THR A 53 -3.62 1.31 -1.02
N SER A 54 -3.51 2.64 -0.90
CA SER A 54 -2.29 3.35 -1.28
C SER A 54 -1.14 3.04 -0.33
N SER A 55 -1.40 2.38 0.79
CA SER A 55 -0.37 2.06 1.77
C SER A 55 0.67 1.05 1.29
N MET A 56 0.47 0.44 0.13
CA MET A 56 1.45 -0.50 -0.44
C MET A 56 2.45 0.15 -1.38
N GLU A 57 2.31 1.43 -1.66
CA GLU A 57 3.26 2.16 -2.51
C GLU A 57 4.68 2.16 -1.96
N TRP A 58 4.82 2.03 -0.65
CA TRP A 58 6.14 1.96 -0.03
C TRP A 58 6.95 0.77 -0.54
N ILE A 59 6.29 -0.30 -0.94
CA ILE A 59 6.96 -1.49 -1.48
C ILE A 59 7.64 -1.15 -2.79
N ASP A 60 6.96 -0.40 -3.67
CA ASP A 60 7.55 0.04 -4.94
C ASP A 60 8.77 0.92 -4.72
N LYS A 61 8.71 1.81 -3.72
CA LYS A 61 9.85 2.68 -3.40
C LYS A 61 11.06 1.88 -2.94
N VAL A 62 10.84 0.88 -2.09
CA VAL A 62 11.93 0.02 -1.61
C VAL A 62 12.51 -0.80 -2.76
N LEU A 63 11.65 -1.33 -3.64
CA LEU A 63 12.12 -2.09 -4.81
C LEU A 63 12.98 -1.22 -5.73
N GLU A 64 12.61 0.03 -5.89
CA GLU A 64 13.35 0.96 -6.73
C GLU A 64 14.69 1.35 -6.12
N LYS A 65 14.73 1.59 -4.82
CA LYS A 65 15.95 2.03 -4.14
C LYS A 65 16.87 0.90 -3.68
N GLY A 66 16.32 -0.26 -3.41
CA GLY A 66 17.05 -1.39 -2.85
C GLY A 66 17.21 -1.29 -1.34
N LEU A 67 17.73 -2.34 -0.73
CA LEU A 67 18.03 -2.40 0.69
C LEU A 67 19.48 -2.80 0.90
N LYS A 68 20.10 -2.33 1.96
CA LYS A 68 21.45 -2.72 2.33
C LYS A 68 21.46 -4.05 3.06
N ASP A 69 20.45 -4.30 3.86
CA ASP A 69 20.34 -5.51 4.67
C ASP A 69 18.91 -6.02 4.68
N GLY A 70 18.72 -7.28 5.01
CA GLY A 70 17.40 -7.90 5.07
C GLY A 70 16.75 -8.13 3.72
N ARG A 71 17.51 -8.09 2.63
CA ARG A 71 16.98 -8.24 1.27
C ARG A 71 16.26 -9.56 1.04
N LYS A 72 16.82 -10.67 1.53
CA LYS A 72 16.19 -11.98 1.36
C LYS A 72 14.85 -12.06 2.09
N ARG A 73 14.78 -11.50 3.30
CA ARG A 73 13.54 -11.48 4.06
C ARG A 73 12.51 -10.59 3.38
N PHE A 74 12.95 -9.45 2.84
CA PHE A 74 12.07 -8.56 2.11
C PHE A 74 11.49 -9.26 0.88
N ILE A 75 12.32 -9.96 0.13
CA ILE A 75 11.87 -10.73 -1.04
C ILE A 75 10.86 -11.80 -0.62
N LEU A 76 11.18 -12.57 0.41
CA LEU A 76 10.35 -13.68 0.85
C LEU A 76 8.99 -13.27 1.39
N TYR A 77 8.96 -12.25 2.24
CA TYR A 77 7.74 -11.88 2.95
C TYR A 77 6.96 -10.72 2.34
N VAL A 78 7.59 -9.89 1.55
CA VAL A 78 6.98 -8.66 1.05
C VAL A 78 6.96 -8.58 -0.47
N ALA A 79 8.13 -8.49 -1.09
CA ALA A 79 8.24 -8.18 -2.52
C ALA A 79 7.62 -9.23 -3.43
N SER A 80 7.91 -10.51 -3.18
CA SER A 80 7.36 -11.59 -4.02
C SER A 80 5.84 -11.62 -3.95
N ARG A 81 5.29 -11.42 -2.75
CA ARG A 81 3.85 -11.43 -2.52
C ARG A 81 3.17 -10.24 -3.20
N TYR A 82 3.81 -9.09 -3.13
CA TYR A 82 3.31 -7.87 -3.74
C TYR A 82 3.30 -7.98 -5.27
N LEU A 83 4.42 -8.34 -5.86
CA LEU A 83 4.54 -8.41 -7.32
C LEU A 83 3.61 -9.46 -7.95
N LEU A 84 3.49 -10.63 -7.32
CA LEU A 84 2.63 -11.69 -7.84
C LEU A 84 1.15 -11.48 -7.55
N ASN A 85 0.80 -11.24 -6.30
CA ASN A 85 -0.60 -11.29 -5.86
C ASN A 85 -1.30 -9.94 -5.75
N VAL A 86 -0.57 -8.85 -5.79
CA VAL A 86 -1.15 -7.50 -5.79
C VAL A 86 -1.02 -6.88 -7.17
N LYS A 87 0.20 -6.87 -7.73
CA LYS A 87 0.41 -6.33 -9.08
C LYS A 87 0.06 -7.29 -10.21
N GLY A 88 -0.03 -8.58 -9.93
CA GLY A 88 -0.42 -9.56 -10.93
C GLY A 88 0.62 -9.88 -11.98
N LEU A 89 1.91 -9.73 -11.66
CA LEU A 89 2.97 -10.08 -12.60
C LEU A 89 3.11 -11.60 -12.76
N THR A 90 3.67 -12.02 -13.87
CA THR A 90 3.96 -13.45 -14.07
C THR A 90 5.12 -13.86 -13.17
N GLU A 91 5.32 -15.19 -13.02
CA GLU A 91 6.44 -15.69 -12.24
C GLU A 91 7.78 -15.22 -12.80
N GLU A 92 7.93 -15.24 -14.14
CA GLU A 92 9.15 -14.79 -14.80
C GLU A 92 9.43 -13.29 -14.54
N GLU A 93 8.42 -12.47 -14.73
CA GLU A 93 8.54 -11.03 -14.49
C GLU A 93 8.89 -10.74 -13.04
N THR A 94 8.28 -11.49 -12.12
CA THR A 94 8.54 -11.32 -10.69
C THR A 94 9.99 -11.67 -10.35
N VAL A 95 10.49 -12.79 -10.88
CA VAL A 95 11.89 -13.21 -10.67
C VAL A 95 12.85 -12.13 -11.17
N GLU A 96 12.62 -11.59 -12.35
CA GLU A 96 13.48 -10.53 -12.90
C GLU A 96 13.49 -9.27 -12.05
N ARG A 97 12.31 -8.83 -11.57
CA ARG A 97 12.22 -7.67 -10.70
C ARG A 97 12.92 -7.89 -9.36
N LEU A 98 12.81 -9.09 -8.81
CA LEU A 98 13.46 -9.43 -7.55
C LEU A 98 14.99 -9.48 -7.70
N LYS A 99 15.48 -9.94 -8.85
CA LYS A 99 16.91 -9.92 -9.15
C LYS A 99 17.43 -8.49 -9.20
N GLU A 100 16.74 -7.62 -9.93
CA GLU A 100 17.11 -6.22 -10.04
C GLU A 100 17.20 -5.57 -8.68
N PHE A 101 16.20 -5.81 -7.85
CA PHE A 101 16.17 -5.30 -6.48
C PHE A 101 17.38 -5.79 -5.67
N TYR A 102 17.65 -7.08 -5.73
CA TYR A 102 18.73 -7.68 -4.93
C TYR A 102 20.10 -7.12 -5.35
N TYR A 103 20.32 -7.00 -6.65
CA TYR A 103 21.61 -6.52 -7.15
C TYR A 103 21.89 -5.05 -6.83
N LYS A 104 20.90 -4.24 -6.59
CA LYS A 104 21.10 -2.84 -6.19
C LYS A 104 21.88 -2.72 -4.89
N GLY A 105 21.74 -3.68 -3.99
CA GLY A 105 22.49 -3.70 -2.74
C GLY A 105 23.80 -4.51 -2.83
N GLY A 106 24.13 -5.00 -4.00
CA GLY A 106 25.34 -5.81 -4.20
C GLY A 106 25.12 -7.29 -3.92
N GLY A 107 26.11 -8.12 -4.20
CA GLY A 107 26.04 -9.54 -3.94
C GLY A 107 25.36 -10.33 -5.06
N ARG A 108 25.07 -11.58 -4.77
CA ARG A 108 24.48 -12.50 -5.74
C ARG A 108 23.29 -13.24 -5.12
N VAL A 109 22.25 -13.42 -5.91
CA VAL A 109 21.09 -14.21 -5.51
C VAL A 109 20.88 -15.31 -6.53
N TYR A 110 20.51 -16.51 -6.08
CA TYR A 110 20.33 -17.66 -6.96
C TYR A 110 18.93 -17.68 -7.56
N ASP A 111 18.87 -17.88 -8.89
CA ASP A 111 17.62 -18.02 -9.63
C ASP A 111 16.73 -19.11 -9.05
N THR A 112 17.33 -20.26 -8.73
CA THR A 112 16.58 -21.39 -8.20
C THR A 112 15.85 -21.04 -6.91
N TRP A 113 16.51 -20.26 -6.05
CA TRP A 113 15.88 -19.81 -4.81
C TRP A 113 14.72 -18.85 -5.10
N LEU A 114 14.93 -17.88 -5.98
CA LEU A 114 13.88 -16.92 -6.34
C LEU A 114 12.66 -17.62 -6.96
N ARG A 115 12.91 -18.57 -7.86
CA ARG A 115 11.82 -19.32 -8.50
C ARG A 115 11.04 -20.15 -7.49
N SER A 116 11.73 -20.72 -6.51
CA SER A 116 11.11 -21.49 -5.43
C SER A 116 10.21 -20.59 -4.57
N VAL A 117 10.72 -19.40 -4.20
CA VAL A 117 9.97 -18.43 -3.40
C VAL A 117 8.72 -17.99 -4.16
N VAL A 118 8.87 -17.60 -5.41
CA VAL A 118 7.78 -17.09 -6.24
C VAL A 118 6.69 -18.16 -6.41
N ARG A 119 7.10 -19.39 -6.69
CA ARG A 119 6.16 -20.50 -6.85
C ARG A 119 5.37 -20.78 -5.58
N GLY A 120 6.05 -20.77 -4.42
CA GLY A 120 5.39 -20.96 -3.13
C GLY A 120 4.38 -19.88 -2.82
N VAL A 121 4.73 -18.64 -3.09
CA VAL A 121 3.85 -17.49 -2.88
C VAL A 121 2.61 -17.59 -3.79
N LYS A 122 2.83 -17.95 -5.05
CA LYS A 122 1.72 -18.07 -6.01
C LYS A 122 0.77 -19.20 -5.61
N THR A 123 1.32 -20.36 -5.26
CA THR A 123 0.53 -21.52 -4.88
C THR A 123 -0.32 -21.26 -3.64
N LYS A 124 0.22 -20.56 -2.66
CA LYS A 124 -0.47 -20.29 -1.40
C LYS A 124 -1.30 -19.00 -1.43
N GLY A 125 -1.18 -18.19 -2.47
CA GLY A 125 -1.89 -16.92 -2.57
C GLY A 125 -1.55 -15.93 -1.47
N LEU A 126 -0.29 -15.91 -1.04
CA LEU A 126 0.14 -15.07 0.07
C LEU A 126 0.14 -13.59 -0.30
N ARG A 127 -0.17 -12.74 0.68
CA ARG A 127 -0.17 -11.29 0.50
C ARG A 127 0.91 -10.62 1.35
N PRO A 128 1.39 -9.44 0.92
CA PRO A 128 2.41 -8.74 1.70
C PRO A 128 1.85 -8.20 3.02
N PRO A 129 2.66 -8.16 4.08
CA PRO A 129 2.23 -7.56 5.33
C PRO A 129 2.25 -6.04 5.23
N SER A 130 1.53 -5.37 6.13
CA SER A 130 1.60 -3.92 6.24
C SER A 130 2.87 -3.53 6.99
N LEU A 131 3.25 -2.25 6.90
CA LEU A 131 4.39 -1.74 7.66
C LEU A 131 4.21 -1.96 9.16
N ARG A 132 2.99 -1.79 9.65
CA ARG A 132 2.70 -2.01 11.07
C ARG A 132 2.93 -3.46 11.48
N THR A 133 2.53 -4.40 10.64
CA THR A 133 2.76 -5.82 10.89
C THR A 133 4.25 -6.13 10.91
N LEU A 134 5.02 -5.54 10.00
CA LEU A 134 6.48 -5.71 9.99
C LEU A 134 7.11 -5.13 11.25
N GLU A 135 6.66 -3.98 11.70
CA GLU A 135 7.17 -3.36 12.91
C GLU A 135 7.01 -4.29 14.12
N LEU A 136 5.89 -5.00 14.16
CA LEU A 136 5.60 -5.92 15.26
C LEU A 136 6.30 -7.27 15.14
N LYS A 137 6.41 -7.80 13.93
CA LYS A 137 6.92 -9.16 13.70
C LYS A 137 8.38 -9.24 13.27
N ASP A 138 8.89 -8.26 12.56
CA ASP A 138 10.27 -8.22 12.08
C ASP A 138 10.78 -6.80 12.13
N LYS A 139 11.07 -6.35 13.32
CA LYS A 139 11.48 -4.97 13.56
C LYS A 139 12.77 -4.60 12.84
N GLU A 140 13.71 -5.53 12.70
CA GLU A 140 14.96 -5.26 11.99
C GLU A 140 14.70 -4.92 10.54
N LEU A 141 13.86 -5.69 9.87
CA LEU A 141 13.47 -5.43 8.48
C LEU A 141 12.69 -4.12 8.38
N TYR A 142 11.78 -3.88 9.30
CA TYR A 142 11.02 -2.64 9.35
C TYR A 142 11.93 -1.43 9.42
N LEU A 143 12.96 -1.47 10.26
CA LEU A 143 13.89 -0.35 10.41
C LEU A 143 14.70 -0.12 9.13
N GLU A 144 15.11 -1.18 8.45
CA GLU A 144 15.82 -1.04 7.18
C GLU A 144 14.94 -0.39 6.12
N ILE A 145 13.68 -0.79 6.05
CA ILE A 145 12.70 -0.21 5.14
C ILE A 145 12.48 1.26 5.46
N LYS A 146 12.32 1.57 6.74
CA LYS A 146 12.09 2.93 7.19
C LYS A 146 13.23 3.86 6.80
N LYS A 147 14.48 3.40 6.94
CA LYS A 147 15.64 4.18 6.52
C LYS A 147 15.59 4.54 5.04
N VAL A 148 15.23 3.58 4.20
CA VAL A 148 15.12 3.81 2.76
C VAL A 148 14.02 4.81 2.43
N LEU A 149 12.89 4.70 3.09
CA LEU A 149 11.78 5.61 2.86
C LEU A 149 12.08 7.03 3.32
N GLU A 150 12.80 7.18 4.42
CA GLU A 150 13.18 8.48 4.95
C GLU A 150 14.27 9.18 4.14
N GLU A 151 15.18 8.43 3.53
CA GLU A 151 16.22 8.99 2.69
C GLU A 151 15.67 9.76 1.51
N ASN A 152 14.38 9.62 1.25
CA ASN A 152 13.74 10.21 0.10
C ASN A 152 13.00 11.50 0.39
N SER A 153 13.04 11.97 1.58
CA SER A 153 12.32 13.19 1.94
C SER A 153 13.16 14.42 1.77
#